data_3bc3c9ddd61ac63745aace4b9812e382
#
_entry.id   3bc3c9ddd61ac63745aace4b9812e382
#
_cell.length_a   1.000
_cell.length_b   1.000
_cell.length_c   1.000
_cell.angle_alpha   90.00
_cell.angle_beta   90.00
_cell.angle_gamma   90.00
#
_symmetry.space_group_name_H-M   'P 1'
#
loop_
_entity.id
_entity.type
_entity.pdbx_description
1 polymer ?
#
loop_
_entity_poly.entity_id
_entity_poly.type
_entity_poly.pdbx_seq_one_letter_code
_entity_poly.pdbx_strand_id
1 'polypeptide(L)'
;MMLYLLFCSTYGQQTQKKWKKIFQHSNLYLSTLHDGFQKYIRGLSTLEAARDGVRTLLHENNPVLFPSGHTGCSVSALTTQMFYPEYKVPQLHLQCSHCNHTIMINSNRVGRLMHVSHSATGSISQILENHMCHQSQQVCSNCNSPLSTKIKFSETHKIYAVDVTDRNVTLSRTVKIQGLVRATTLHLKGLVYHGGYHFTCRIIDESGNIWFYDGITTGRTSTKKAKFGSVSQPNLKGC
;
A
#
# COMPACT_ATOMS: atom_id res chain seq x y z
N MET A 1 -8.74 10.34 4.44
CA MET A 1 -7.56 9.91 5.19
C MET A 1 -6.46 9.35 4.31
N MET A 2 -6.63 8.21 3.62
CA MET A 2 -5.61 7.64 2.72
C MET A 2 -5.15 8.64 1.65
N LEU A 3 -6.06 9.39 1.02
CA LEU A 3 -5.71 10.39 0.02
C LEU A 3 -4.88 11.54 0.61
N TYR A 4 -5.15 11.95 1.85
CA TYR A 4 -4.35 12.93 2.58
C TYR A 4 -2.95 12.39 2.90
N LEU A 5 -2.85 11.12 3.29
CA LEU A 5 -1.56 10.46 3.52
C LEU A 5 -0.71 10.44 2.23
N LEU A 6 -1.32 10.12 1.08
CA LEU A 6 -0.64 10.16 -0.22
C LEU A 6 -0.18 11.57 -0.60
N PHE A 7 -0.95 12.60 -0.28
CA PHE A 7 -0.56 13.99 -0.51
C PHE A 7 0.62 14.39 0.39
N CYS A 8 0.54 14.11 1.69
CA CYS A 8 1.58 14.47 2.67
C CYS A 8 2.88 13.66 2.50
N SER A 9 2.80 12.47 1.92
CA SER A 9 3.98 11.69 1.55
C SER A 9 4.54 12.24 0.26
N THR A 10 5.42 13.13 0.18
CA THR A 10 6.13 13.70 -0.99
C THR A 10 5.56 13.46 -2.41
N TYR A 11 4.69 12.46 -2.59
CA TYR A 11 4.14 12.06 -3.90
C TYR A 11 3.21 13.11 -4.51
N GLY A 12 2.31 13.70 -3.72
CA GLY A 12 1.41 14.75 -4.19
C GLY A 12 2.15 16.02 -4.63
N GLN A 13 3.36 16.22 -4.13
CA GLN A 13 4.21 17.38 -4.46
C GLN A 13 5.14 17.11 -5.67
N GLN A 14 5.17 15.89 -6.20
CA GLN A 14 6.02 15.57 -7.34
C GLN A 14 5.46 16.12 -8.65
N THR A 15 6.35 16.44 -9.59
CA THR A 15 5.94 16.80 -10.94
C THR A 15 5.22 15.64 -11.63
N GLN A 16 4.36 15.92 -12.61
CA GLN A 16 3.65 14.90 -13.37
C GLN A 16 4.59 13.83 -13.97
N LYS A 17 5.78 14.24 -14.44
CA LYS A 17 6.80 13.31 -14.96
C LYS A 17 7.31 12.34 -13.88
N LYS A 18 7.60 12.84 -12.67
CA LYS A 18 8.02 11.99 -11.55
C LYS A 18 6.88 11.11 -11.07
N TRP A 19 5.66 11.64 -11.01
CA TRP A 19 4.49 10.87 -10.65
C TRP A 19 4.26 9.71 -11.62
N LYS A 20 4.26 9.95 -12.94
CA LYS A 20 4.17 8.89 -13.95
C LYS A 20 5.26 7.84 -13.78
N LYS A 21 6.50 8.25 -13.48
CA LYS A 21 7.59 7.32 -13.23
C LYS A 21 7.40 6.48 -11.96
N ILE A 22 6.79 7.06 -10.92
CA ILE A 22 6.49 6.37 -9.65
C ILE A 22 5.33 5.41 -9.83
N PHE A 23 4.28 5.85 -10.50
CA PHE A 23 3.07 5.11 -10.80
C PHE A 23 3.02 4.79 -12.30
N GLN A 24 4.09 4.24 -12.82
CA GLN A 24 4.11 3.76 -14.18
C GLN A 24 2.90 2.87 -14.38
N HIS A 25 2.07 3.18 -15.36
CA HIS A 25 0.76 2.55 -15.54
C HIS A 25 -0.22 2.81 -14.37
N SER A 26 -0.21 4.04 -13.83
CA SER A 26 -1.23 4.42 -12.84
C SER A 26 -2.61 4.43 -13.50
N ASN A 27 -3.57 3.88 -12.76
CA ASN A 27 -4.96 3.90 -13.18
C ASN A 27 -5.56 5.31 -13.13
N LEU A 28 -6.77 5.45 -13.65
CA LEU A 28 -7.50 6.71 -13.71
C LEU A 28 -7.64 7.38 -12.34
N TYR A 29 -7.83 6.63 -11.27
CA TYR A 29 -8.01 7.18 -9.91
C TYR A 29 -6.76 7.90 -9.40
N LEU A 30 -5.58 7.29 -9.58
CA LEU A 30 -4.32 7.90 -9.16
C LEU A 30 -3.95 9.11 -10.05
N SER A 31 -4.24 9.07 -11.33
CA SER A 31 -4.00 10.22 -12.21
C SER A 31 -4.92 11.39 -11.87
N THR A 32 -6.20 11.13 -11.63
CA THR A 32 -7.17 12.16 -11.19
C THR A 32 -6.75 12.77 -9.84
N LEU A 33 -6.32 11.94 -8.89
CA LEU A 33 -5.82 12.42 -7.60
C LEU A 33 -4.58 13.30 -7.78
N HIS A 34 -3.65 12.89 -8.62
CA HIS A 34 -2.44 13.66 -8.91
C HIS A 34 -2.75 15.01 -9.53
N ASP A 35 -3.66 15.06 -10.50
CA ASP A 35 -4.08 16.31 -11.14
C ASP A 35 -4.76 17.25 -10.14
N GLY A 36 -5.58 16.70 -9.24
CA GLY A 36 -6.15 17.44 -8.12
C GLY A 36 -5.08 18.03 -7.20
N PHE A 37 -4.05 17.27 -6.84
CA PHE A 37 -2.94 17.75 -6.03
C PHE A 37 -2.14 18.85 -6.74
N GLN A 38 -1.92 18.74 -8.06
CA GLN A 38 -1.26 19.78 -8.83
C GLN A 38 -2.09 21.09 -8.87
N LYS A 39 -3.41 20.98 -9.00
CA LYS A 39 -4.31 22.15 -8.92
C LYS A 39 -4.26 22.79 -7.53
N TYR A 40 -4.27 22.00 -6.46
CA TYR A 40 -4.16 22.50 -5.09
C TYR A 40 -2.83 23.26 -4.86
N ILE A 41 -1.70 22.67 -5.25
CA ILE A 41 -0.37 23.31 -5.10
C ILE A 41 -0.28 24.65 -5.82
N ARG A 42 -0.99 24.79 -6.96
CA ARG A 42 -1.07 26.04 -7.72
C ARG A 42 -2.12 27.03 -7.19
N GLY A 43 -2.82 26.70 -6.11
CA GLY A 43 -3.89 27.54 -5.56
C GLY A 43 -5.18 27.57 -6.40
N LEU A 44 -5.34 26.62 -7.35
CA LEU A 44 -6.48 26.59 -8.28
C LEU A 44 -7.64 25.71 -7.77
N SER A 45 -7.44 24.95 -6.70
CA SER A 45 -8.42 24.02 -6.14
C SER A 45 -8.13 23.71 -4.69
N THR A 46 -8.99 22.92 -4.04
CA THR A 46 -8.81 22.44 -2.66
C THR A 46 -8.44 20.94 -2.62
N LEU A 47 -7.91 20.47 -1.52
CA LEU A 47 -7.68 19.02 -1.31
C LEU A 47 -8.99 18.23 -1.25
N GLU A 48 -10.06 18.87 -0.76
CA GLU A 48 -11.40 18.28 -0.75
C GLU A 48 -11.88 18.05 -2.19
N ALA A 49 -11.70 19.01 -3.09
CA ALA A 49 -12.07 18.85 -4.50
C ALA A 49 -11.24 17.75 -5.19
N ALA A 50 -9.95 17.61 -4.87
CA ALA A 50 -9.12 16.49 -5.33
C ALA A 50 -9.64 15.14 -4.85
N ARG A 51 -10.03 15.05 -3.58
CA ARG A 51 -10.66 13.87 -3.00
C ARG A 51 -11.99 13.55 -3.69
N ASP A 52 -12.84 14.55 -3.82
CA ASP A 52 -14.21 14.38 -4.34
C ASP A 52 -14.21 13.94 -5.80
N GLY A 53 -13.28 14.44 -6.62
CA GLY A 53 -13.11 13.94 -7.99
C GLY A 53 -12.80 12.43 -8.04
N VAL A 54 -11.95 11.94 -7.16
CA VAL A 54 -11.67 10.49 -7.08
C VAL A 54 -12.88 9.72 -6.54
N ARG A 55 -13.59 10.26 -5.53
CA ARG A 55 -14.78 9.61 -4.96
C ARG A 55 -15.90 9.48 -6.00
N THR A 56 -16.11 10.49 -6.82
CA THR A 56 -17.10 10.45 -7.92
C THR A 56 -16.78 9.31 -8.89
N LEU A 57 -15.54 9.21 -9.37
CA LEU A 57 -15.12 8.14 -10.26
C LEU A 57 -15.26 6.74 -9.63
N LEU A 58 -14.92 6.60 -8.35
CA LEU A 58 -15.06 5.33 -7.63
C LEU A 58 -16.54 4.94 -7.50
N HIS A 59 -17.41 5.91 -7.18
CA HIS A 59 -18.85 5.70 -7.08
C HIS A 59 -19.47 5.32 -8.42
N GLU A 60 -19.15 6.03 -9.49
CA GLU A 60 -19.63 5.73 -10.84
C GLU A 60 -19.23 4.33 -11.30
N ASN A 61 -18.02 3.88 -10.93
CA ASN A 61 -17.54 2.55 -11.29
C ASN A 61 -18.16 1.44 -10.43
N ASN A 62 -18.32 1.67 -9.12
CA ASN A 62 -18.92 0.68 -8.21
C ASN A 62 -19.61 1.38 -7.02
N PRO A 63 -20.90 1.75 -7.16
CA PRO A 63 -21.63 2.48 -6.13
C PRO A 63 -21.88 1.65 -4.85
N VAL A 64 -21.84 0.33 -4.92
CA VAL A 64 -22.03 -0.56 -3.76
C VAL A 64 -20.79 -0.53 -2.86
N LEU A 65 -19.59 -0.65 -3.43
CA LEU A 65 -18.34 -0.59 -2.68
C LEU A 65 -17.95 0.84 -2.27
N PHE A 66 -18.33 1.82 -3.08
CA PHE A 66 -17.98 3.23 -2.86
C PHE A 66 -19.24 4.10 -2.87
N PRO A 67 -20.06 4.02 -1.80
CA PRO A 67 -21.28 4.79 -1.71
C PRO A 67 -21.01 6.29 -1.69
N SER A 68 -21.95 7.07 -2.22
CA SER A 68 -21.90 8.54 -2.17
C SER A 68 -22.28 9.08 -0.78
N GLY A 69 -22.11 10.37 -0.58
CA GLY A 69 -22.50 11.08 0.64
C GLY A 69 -21.57 10.82 1.82
N HIS A 70 -22.14 10.67 3.01
CA HIS A 70 -21.41 10.50 4.27
C HIS A 70 -21.06 9.05 4.61
N THR A 71 -21.52 8.11 3.82
CA THR A 71 -21.23 6.69 4.03
C THR A 71 -19.75 6.41 3.78
N GLY A 72 -19.11 5.72 4.71
CA GLY A 72 -17.71 5.30 4.59
C GLY A 72 -17.56 4.10 3.64
N CYS A 73 -16.35 3.91 3.14
CA CYS A 73 -15.96 2.69 2.41
C CYS A 73 -14.80 1.99 3.12
N SER A 74 -14.61 0.72 2.82
CA SER A 74 -13.45 -0.04 3.31
C SER A 74 -12.14 0.57 2.79
N VAL A 75 -11.17 0.79 3.69
CA VAL A 75 -9.82 1.23 3.31
C VAL A 75 -9.14 0.20 2.43
N SER A 76 -9.36 -1.09 2.69
CA SER A 76 -8.82 -2.18 1.88
C SER A 76 -9.38 -2.16 0.46
N ALA A 77 -10.70 -2.02 0.30
CA ALA A 77 -11.33 -1.91 -1.03
C ALA A 77 -10.81 -0.66 -1.78
N LEU A 78 -10.74 0.48 -1.09
CA LEU A 78 -10.19 1.71 -1.66
C LEU A 78 -8.72 1.53 -2.10
N THR A 79 -7.89 0.94 -1.24
CA THR A 79 -6.47 0.70 -1.52
C THR A 79 -6.30 -0.25 -2.70
N THR A 80 -7.08 -1.31 -2.75
CA THR A 80 -7.08 -2.26 -3.88
C THR A 80 -7.40 -1.53 -5.17
N GLN A 81 -8.47 -0.74 -5.20
CA GLN A 81 -8.88 -0.03 -6.41
C GLN A 81 -7.89 1.05 -6.83
N MET A 82 -7.36 1.82 -5.88
CA MET A 82 -6.39 2.89 -6.14
C MET A 82 -5.04 2.37 -6.64
N PHE A 83 -4.59 1.22 -6.13
CA PHE A 83 -3.28 0.65 -6.46
C PHE A 83 -3.35 -0.55 -7.40
N TYR A 84 -4.54 -0.85 -7.94
CA TYR A 84 -4.67 -1.90 -8.94
C TYR A 84 -3.88 -1.50 -10.20
N PRO A 85 -2.90 -2.30 -10.64
CA PRO A 85 -2.16 -1.98 -11.84
C PRO A 85 -3.02 -2.25 -13.08
N GLU A 86 -2.99 -1.37 -14.07
CA GLU A 86 -3.64 -1.60 -15.36
C GLU A 86 -2.99 -2.74 -16.15
N TYR A 87 -1.77 -3.11 -15.78
CA TYR A 87 -0.99 -4.17 -16.42
C TYR A 87 -0.62 -5.27 -15.43
N LYS A 88 -0.44 -6.49 -15.94
CA LYS A 88 0.00 -7.67 -15.18
C LYS A 88 1.45 -7.49 -14.72
N VAL A 89 1.66 -6.99 -13.53
CA VAL A 89 2.98 -6.57 -13.06
C VAL A 89 3.74 -7.64 -12.26
N PRO A 90 3.14 -8.52 -11.47
CA PRO A 90 3.91 -9.53 -10.74
C PRO A 90 4.06 -10.81 -11.55
N GLN A 91 5.26 -11.36 -11.51
CA GLN A 91 5.54 -12.69 -11.99
C GLN A 91 5.69 -13.63 -10.80
N LEU A 92 4.90 -14.70 -10.83
CA LEU A 92 5.03 -15.80 -9.90
C LEU A 92 6.05 -16.78 -10.46
N HIS A 93 7.16 -16.97 -9.79
CA HIS A 93 8.15 -17.98 -10.15
C HIS A 93 7.97 -19.17 -9.21
N LEU A 94 7.67 -20.33 -9.78
CA LEU A 94 7.77 -21.59 -9.09
C LEU A 94 9.16 -22.17 -9.38
N GLN A 95 9.97 -22.40 -8.37
CA GLN A 95 11.33 -22.92 -8.53
C GLN A 95 11.49 -24.22 -7.77
N CYS A 96 12.01 -25.22 -8.43
CA CYS A 96 12.43 -26.47 -7.82
C CYS A 96 13.81 -26.30 -7.16
N SER A 97 13.91 -26.61 -5.89
CA SER A 97 15.20 -26.59 -5.17
C SER A 97 16.13 -27.73 -5.54
N HIS A 98 15.61 -28.83 -6.09
CA HIS A 98 16.38 -30.01 -6.45
C HIS A 98 16.98 -29.94 -7.87
N CYS A 99 16.16 -29.65 -8.88
CA CYS A 99 16.62 -29.64 -10.28
C CYS A 99 16.70 -28.22 -10.90
N ASN A 100 16.47 -27.17 -10.10
CA ASN A 100 16.43 -25.76 -10.52
C ASN A 100 15.42 -25.42 -11.64
N HIS A 101 14.52 -26.35 -11.97
CA HIS A 101 13.45 -26.08 -12.93
C HIS A 101 12.60 -24.91 -12.46
N THR A 102 12.32 -23.96 -13.34
CA THR A 102 11.54 -22.76 -13.02
C THR A 102 10.35 -22.65 -13.96
N ILE A 103 9.17 -22.49 -13.39
CA ILE A 103 7.92 -22.22 -14.09
C ILE A 103 7.52 -20.78 -13.80
N MET A 104 7.30 -19.99 -14.84
CA MET A 104 6.78 -18.62 -14.68
C MET A 104 5.27 -18.63 -14.90
N ILE A 105 4.54 -18.09 -13.94
CA ILE A 105 3.09 -17.92 -14.02
C ILE A 105 2.78 -16.43 -13.95
N ASN A 106 2.12 -15.92 -14.99
CA ASN A 106 1.57 -14.57 -14.95
C ASN A 106 0.36 -14.57 -14.02
N SER A 107 0.50 -14.00 -12.84
CA SER A 107 -0.58 -13.97 -11.86
C SER A 107 -1.22 -12.59 -11.78
N ASN A 108 -2.52 -12.54 -11.99
CA ASN A 108 -3.32 -11.35 -11.72
C ASN A 108 -3.64 -11.18 -10.21
N ARG A 109 -3.24 -12.16 -9.37
CA ARG A 109 -3.63 -12.24 -7.96
C ARG A 109 -2.70 -11.51 -7.00
N VAL A 110 -1.54 -11.10 -7.45
CA VAL A 110 -0.58 -10.40 -6.58
C VAL A 110 -0.69 -8.90 -6.81
N GLY A 111 -1.53 -8.26 -6.04
CA GLY A 111 -1.69 -6.81 -6.03
C GLY A 111 -0.60 -6.10 -5.22
N ARG A 112 -0.73 -4.79 -5.13
CA ARG A 112 0.10 -3.94 -4.24
C ARG A 112 -0.46 -3.86 -2.82
N LEU A 113 -1.49 -4.63 -2.53
CA LEU A 113 -2.08 -4.80 -1.21
C LEU A 113 -1.93 -6.25 -0.78
N MET A 114 -1.34 -6.46 0.36
CA MET A 114 -1.27 -7.76 1.02
C MET A 114 -2.19 -7.76 2.23
N HIS A 115 -3.01 -8.80 2.34
CA HIS A 115 -3.78 -9.08 3.54
C HIS A 115 -2.98 -10.04 4.45
N VAL A 116 -2.77 -9.62 5.68
CA VAL A 116 -2.14 -10.45 6.71
C VAL A 116 -3.21 -11.29 7.38
N SER A 117 -3.00 -12.61 7.45
CA SER A 117 -3.95 -13.52 8.10
C SER A 117 -4.04 -13.23 9.60
N HIS A 118 -5.20 -13.55 10.21
CA HIS A 118 -5.45 -13.38 11.64
C HIS A 118 -4.51 -14.18 12.55
N SER A 119 -3.91 -15.25 12.04
CA SER A 119 -2.95 -16.09 12.77
C SER A 119 -1.49 -15.64 12.58
N ALA A 120 -1.25 -14.61 11.81
CA ALA A 120 0.12 -14.15 11.54
C ALA A 120 0.71 -13.47 12.78
N THR A 121 1.91 -13.86 13.15
CA THR A 121 2.69 -13.28 14.24
C THR A 121 4.05 -12.84 13.72
N GLY A 122 4.69 -11.90 14.40
CA GLY A 122 6.01 -11.42 14.04
C GLY A 122 6.01 -10.05 13.38
N SER A 123 7.11 -9.68 12.72
CA SER A 123 7.25 -8.38 12.08
C SER A 123 6.64 -8.38 10.68
N ILE A 124 6.18 -7.21 10.24
CA ILE A 124 5.70 -7.03 8.85
C ILE A 124 6.77 -7.44 7.83
N SER A 125 8.04 -7.20 8.11
CA SER A 125 9.15 -7.63 7.23
C SER A 125 9.17 -9.15 7.05
N GLN A 126 9.12 -9.90 8.15
CA GLN A 126 9.11 -11.38 8.12
C GLN A 126 7.85 -11.91 7.43
N ILE A 127 6.68 -11.35 7.73
CA ILE A 127 5.42 -11.76 7.13
C ILE A 127 5.46 -11.54 5.61
N LEU A 128 5.97 -10.38 5.16
CA LEU A 128 6.16 -10.09 3.74
C LEU A 128 7.16 -11.03 3.08
N GLU A 129 8.30 -11.29 3.71
CA GLU A 129 9.29 -12.23 3.21
C GLU A 129 8.69 -13.64 3.03
N ASN A 130 7.95 -14.11 4.03
CA ASN A 130 7.26 -15.39 3.96
C ASN A 130 6.18 -15.41 2.87
N HIS A 131 5.43 -14.32 2.71
CA HIS A 131 4.45 -14.20 1.63
C HIS A 131 5.11 -14.21 0.24
N MET A 132 6.25 -13.54 0.11
CA MET A 132 6.99 -13.45 -1.15
C MET A 132 7.77 -14.73 -1.49
N CYS A 133 8.07 -15.56 -0.51
CA CYS A 133 8.81 -16.80 -0.68
C CYS A 133 8.26 -17.88 0.28
N HIS A 134 7.52 -18.83 -0.24
CA HIS A 134 6.96 -19.94 0.54
C HIS A 134 6.97 -21.24 -0.25
N GLN A 135 6.83 -22.37 0.45
CA GLN A 135 6.66 -23.65 -0.23
C GLN A 135 5.28 -23.72 -0.91
N SER A 136 5.27 -24.13 -2.16
CA SER A 136 4.05 -24.40 -2.92
C SER A 136 3.50 -25.77 -2.57
N GLN A 137 2.20 -25.97 -2.75
CA GLN A 137 1.60 -27.30 -2.74
C GLN A 137 1.86 -28.09 -4.05
N GLN A 138 2.44 -27.44 -5.06
CA GLN A 138 2.76 -28.04 -6.34
C GLN A 138 4.11 -28.75 -6.28
N VAL A 139 4.21 -29.83 -7.07
CA VAL A 139 5.44 -30.58 -7.26
C VAL A 139 6.05 -30.32 -8.63
N CYS A 140 7.35 -30.48 -8.71
CA CYS A 140 8.10 -30.30 -9.95
C CYS A 140 7.79 -31.44 -10.95
N SER A 141 7.41 -31.08 -12.16
CA SER A 141 7.14 -32.04 -13.22
C SER A 141 8.36 -32.89 -13.64
N ASN A 142 9.58 -32.38 -13.37
CA ASN A 142 10.81 -33.06 -13.79
C ASN A 142 11.34 -34.05 -12.73
N CYS A 143 11.12 -33.79 -11.45
CA CYS A 143 11.74 -34.60 -10.39
C CYS A 143 10.84 -34.88 -9.19
N ASN A 144 9.57 -34.51 -9.25
CA ASN A 144 8.56 -34.68 -8.21
C ASN A 144 8.90 -34.03 -6.83
N SER A 145 9.95 -33.22 -6.77
CA SER A 145 10.29 -32.48 -5.54
C SER A 145 9.37 -31.27 -5.36
N PRO A 146 9.14 -30.82 -4.11
CA PRO A 146 8.33 -29.64 -3.84
C PRO A 146 8.85 -28.39 -4.54
N LEU A 147 7.95 -27.55 -5.04
CA LEU A 147 8.27 -26.27 -5.62
C LEU A 147 8.22 -25.16 -4.54
N SER A 148 9.13 -24.22 -4.62
CA SER A 148 9.05 -22.97 -3.86
C SER A 148 8.44 -21.87 -4.73
N THR A 149 7.48 -21.15 -4.17
CA THR A 149 6.92 -19.96 -4.76
C THR A 149 7.84 -18.77 -4.48
N LYS A 150 8.21 -18.03 -5.52
CA LYS A 150 8.90 -16.74 -5.39
C LYS A 150 8.12 -15.69 -6.17
N ILE A 151 7.60 -14.69 -5.46
CA ILE A 151 6.94 -13.55 -6.08
C ILE A 151 8.01 -12.52 -6.42
N LYS A 152 8.16 -12.23 -7.71
CA LYS A 152 9.05 -11.17 -8.20
C LYS A 152 8.25 -10.15 -8.97
N PHE A 153 8.54 -8.90 -8.77
CA PHE A 153 7.90 -7.81 -9.51
C PHE A 153 8.75 -7.44 -10.72
N SER A 154 8.14 -7.35 -11.90
CA SER A 154 8.81 -6.93 -13.14
C SER A 154 9.37 -5.53 -13.03
N GLU A 155 8.72 -4.68 -12.24
CA GLU A 155 9.16 -3.34 -11.92
C GLU A 155 9.17 -3.11 -10.41
N THR A 156 10.10 -2.25 -9.94
CA THR A 156 10.16 -1.89 -8.53
C THR A 156 8.96 -1.04 -8.15
N HIS A 157 8.03 -1.62 -7.43
CA HIS A 157 6.92 -0.88 -6.85
C HIS A 157 7.43 0.19 -5.89
N LYS A 158 6.87 1.39 -6.01
CA LYS A 158 7.20 2.51 -5.13
C LYS A 158 6.26 2.62 -3.92
N ILE A 159 5.11 1.97 -3.98
CA ILE A 159 4.12 1.90 -2.90
C ILE A 159 3.67 0.46 -2.75
N TYR A 160 3.56 0.04 -1.52
CA TYR A 160 3.00 -1.24 -1.12
C TYR A 160 2.13 -1.03 0.13
N ALA A 161 0.94 -1.58 0.15
CA ALA A 161 0.05 -1.50 1.29
C ALA A 161 -0.04 -2.87 1.96
N VAL A 162 -0.17 -2.86 3.28
CA VAL A 162 -0.37 -4.06 4.09
C VAL A 162 -1.60 -3.84 4.95
N ASP A 163 -2.60 -4.69 4.78
CA ASP A 163 -3.80 -4.71 5.60
C ASP A 163 -3.58 -5.67 6.78
N VAL A 164 -3.56 -5.13 7.98
CA VAL A 164 -3.26 -5.86 9.20
C VAL A 164 -4.50 -5.82 10.10
N THR A 165 -5.15 -6.95 10.25
CA THR A 165 -6.32 -7.08 11.13
C THR A 165 -5.94 -7.59 12.53
N ASP A 166 -4.76 -8.16 12.72
CA ASP A 166 -4.29 -8.72 13.99
C ASP A 166 -3.41 -7.74 14.77
N ARG A 167 -3.57 -7.76 16.10
CA ARG A 167 -2.81 -6.93 17.06
C ARG A 167 -1.42 -7.50 17.40
N ASN A 168 -1.13 -8.74 17.03
CA ASN A 168 0.12 -9.42 17.35
C ASN A 168 1.25 -9.18 16.35
N VAL A 169 0.99 -8.35 15.34
CA VAL A 169 1.96 -8.02 14.31
C VAL A 169 2.74 -6.77 14.72
N THR A 170 4.06 -6.83 14.60
CA THR A 170 4.94 -5.69 14.86
C THR A 170 5.26 -4.93 13.57
N LEU A 171 5.25 -3.61 13.65
CA LEU A 171 5.52 -2.74 12.51
C LEU A 171 7.01 -2.75 12.17
N SER A 172 7.32 -2.86 10.89
CA SER A 172 8.69 -2.71 10.38
C SER A 172 8.88 -1.32 9.78
N ARG A 173 9.98 -0.65 10.15
CA ARG A 173 10.35 0.64 9.56
C ARG A 173 10.63 0.53 8.07
N THR A 174 11.21 -0.58 7.67
CA THR A 174 11.57 -0.88 6.29
C THR A 174 11.18 -2.32 5.95
N VAL A 175 10.88 -2.54 4.68
CA VAL A 175 10.64 -3.88 4.12
C VAL A 175 11.38 -3.99 2.80
N LYS A 176 11.82 -5.21 2.45
CA LYS A 176 12.44 -5.49 1.16
C LYS A 176 11.44 -6.19 0.24
N ILE A 177 11.27 -5.65 -0.95
CA ILE A 177 10.45 -6.25 -2.01
C ILE A 177 11.38 -6.75 -3.11
N GLN A 178 11.25 -8.01 -3.48
CA GLN A 178 12.07 -8.62 -4.52
C GLN A 178 11.58 -8.18 -5.90
N GLY A 179 12.47 -7.58 -6.68
CA GLY A 179 12.24 -7.33 -8.10
C GLY A 179 12.95 -8.37 -8.96
N LEU A 180 12.66 -8.41 -10.26
CA LEU A 180 13.34 -9.31 -11.21
C LEU A 180 14.84 -9.04 -11.27
N VAL A 181 15.24 -7.76 -11.25
CA VAL A 181 16.64 -7.34 -11.39
C VAL A 181 17.27 -7.10 -10.01
N ARG A 182 16.56 -6.43 -9.10
CA ARG A 182 17.09 -6.06 -7.79
C ARG A 182 15.98 -5.94 -6.74
N ALA A 183 16.34 -6.17 -5.49
CA ALA A 183 15.46 -5.85 -4.38
C ALA A 183 15.33 -4.32 -4.19
N THR A 184 14.16 -3.89 -3.75
CA THR A 184 13.88 -2.49 -3.40
C THR A 184 13.51 -2.41 -1.93
N THR A 185 14.14 -1.51 -1.19
CA THR A 185 13.75 -1.22 0.19
C THR A 185 12.66 -0.17 0.17
N LEU A 186 11.52 -0.50 0.77
CA LEU A 186 10.41 0.42 1.01
C LEU A 186 10.45 0.88 2.47
N HIS A 187 10.10 2.14 2.68
CA HIS A 187 10.03 2.75 4.01
C HIS A 187 8.59 2.96 4.43
N LEU A 188 8.29 2.69 5.70
CA LEU A 188 6.98 2.99 6.27
C LEU A 188 6.71 4.50 6.17
N LYS A 189 5.60 4.85 5.53
CA LYS A 189 5.18 6.25 5.29
C LYS A 189 3.91 6.63 6.03
N GLY A 190 3.11 5.66 6.42
CA GLY A 190 1.91 5.95 7.19
C GLY A 190 1.16 4.72 7.64
N LEU A 191 0.27 4.95 8.56
CA LEU A 191 -0.60 3.97 9.18
C LEU A 191 -2.02 4.53 9.19
N VAL A 192 -2.98 3.72 8.77
CA VAL A 192 -4.40 4.05 8.90
C VAL A 192 -5.00 3.09 9.92
N TYR A 193 -5.69 3.64 10.90
CA TYR A 193 -6.37 2.88 11.95
C TYR A 193 -7.86 3.01 11.80
N HIS A 194 -8.57 1.94 12.09
CA HIS A 194 -10.02 1.92 12.21
C HIS A 194 -10.42 1.43 13.61
N GLY A 195 -11.22 2.18 14.30
CA GLY A 195 -11.77 1.84 15.60
C GLY A 195 -12.93 2.76 15.96
N GLY A 196 -13.92 2.25 16.72
CA GLY A 196 -15.05 3.08 17.13
C GLY A 196 -15.83 3.71 15.97
N TYR A 197 -15.95 3.01 14.84
CA TYR A 197 -16.56 3.51 13.59
C TYR A 197 -15.89 4.75 13.00
N HIS A 198 -14.63 4.97 13.35
CA HIS A 198 -13.85 6.12 12.92
C HIS A 198 -12.47 5.73 12.41
N PHE A 199 -11.93 6.55 11.51
CA PHE A 199 -10.58 6.38 10.97
C PHE A 199 -9.67 7.49 11.45
N THR A 200 -8.48 7.10 11.91
CA THR A 200 -7.37 8.02 12.18
C THR A 200 -6.15 7.60 11.39
N CYS A 201 -5.19 8.49 11.20
CA CYS A 201 -3.93 8.08 10.59
C CYS A 201 -2.72 8.75 11.25
N ARG A 202 -1.59 8.09 11.09
CA ARG A 202 -0.26 8.64 11.37
C ARG A 202 0.53 8.69 10.07
N ILE A 203 1.21 9.80 9.87
CA ILE A 203 2.02 10.09 8.69
C ILE A 203 3.46 10.22 9.16
N ILE A 204 4.39 9.61 8.43
CA ILE A 204 5.82 9.70 8.72
C ILE A 204 6.47 10.50 7.61
N ASP A 205 6.98 11.68 7.93
CA ASP A 205 7.67 12.54 6.98
C ASP A 205 9.10 12.06 6.68
N GLU A 206 9.80 12.76 5.78
CA GLU A 206 11.16 12.40 5.38
C GLU A 206 12.17 12.55 6.52
N SER A 207 11.93 13.45 7.45
CA SER A 207 12.73 13.64 8.65
C SER A 207 12.44 12.62 9.75
N GLY A 208 11.47 11.72 9.53
CA GLY A 208 11.02 10.71 10.49
C GLY A 208 10.11 11.28 11.58
N ASN A 209 9.54 12.48 11.42
CA ASN A 209 8.54 12.97 12.36
C ASN A 209 7.22 12.21 12.11
N ILE A 210 6.52 11.94 13.21
CA ILE A 210 5.19 11.30 13.19
C ILE A 210 4.15 12.40 13.39
N TRP A 211 3.27 12.51 12.42
CA TRP A 211 2.12 13.40 12.42
C TRP A 211 0.85 12.62 12.61
N PHE A 212 -0.01 13.03 13.50
CA PHE A 212 -1.33 12.46 13.73
C PHE A 212 -2.38 13.31 13.02
N TYR A 213 -3.27 12.63 12.33
CA TYR A 213 -4.42 13.24 11.68
C TYR A 213 -5.69 12.48 12.04
N ASP A 214 -6.66 13.24 12.51
CA ASP A 214 -8.02 12.81 12.80
C ASP A 214 -8.95 13.90 12.29
N GLY A 215 -9.74 13.58 11.27
CA GLY A 215 -10.63 14.57 10.63
C GLY A 215 -11.68 15.19 11.57
N ILE A 216 -11.98 14.54 12.71
CA ILE A 216 -12.92 15.06 13.72
C ILE A 216 -12.19 15.99 14.68
N THR A 217 -11.10 15.53 15.28
CA THR A 217 -10.42 16.27 16.38
C THR A 217 -9.38 17.26 15.88
N THR A 218 -8.70 16.96 14.77
CA THR A 218 -7.66 17.85 14.21
C THR A 218 -8.17 18.72 13.06
N GLY A 219 -9.41 18.50 12.60
CA GLY A 219 -9.98 19.23 11.48
C GLY A 219 -9.16 19.08 10.21
N ARG A 220 -8.71 20.20 9.63
CA ARG A 220 -7.90 20.23 8.39
C ARG A 220 -6.40 20.17 8.63
N THR A 221 -5.95 20.10 9.88
CA THR A 221 -4.54 20.11 10.24
C THR A 221 -4.09 18.76 10.80
N SER A 222 -2.79 18.52 10.81
CA SER A 222 -2.18 17.39 11.50
C SER A 222 -1.33 17.88 12.67
N THR A 223 -1.26 17.11 13.75
CA THR A 223 -0.47 17.44 14.93
C THR A 223 0.78 16.58 14.99
N LYS A 224 1.95 17.21 15.19
CA LYS A 224 3.19 16.48 15.41
C LYS A 224 3.15 15.78 16.76
N LYS A 225 3.39 14.48 16.80
CA LYS A 225 3.33 13.67 18.03
C LYS A 225 4.71 13.26 18.54
N ALA A 226 5.59 12.80 17.65
CA ALA A 226 6.89 12.26 18.03
C ALA A 226 7.84 12.17 16.84
N LYS A 227 9.05 11.67 17.08
CA LYS A 227 9.99 11.26 16.04
C LYS A 227 10.02 9.73 15.97
N PHE A 228 10.02 9.16 14.77
CA PHE A 228 10.09 7.71 14.58
C PHE A 228 11.43 7.19 15.13
N GLY A 229 11.37 6.24 16.03
CA GLY A 229 12.55 5.73 16.76
C GLY A 229 12.60 6.15 18.23
N SER A 230 11.91 7.24 18.62
CA SER A 230 11.71 7.62 20.03
C SER A 230 10.41 7.07 20.63
N VAL A 231 9.58 6.42 19.81
CA VAL A 231 8.28 5.87 20.21
C VAL A 231 8.39 4.36 20.29
N SER A 232 8.10 3.79 21.45
CA SER A 232 7.94 2.35 21.59
C SER A 232 6.77 1.87 20.72
N GLN A 233 6.90 0.67 20.13
CA GLN A 233 5.89 0.11 19.23
C GLN A 233 4.44 0.08 19.78
N PRO A 234 4.19 -0.13 21.09
CA PRO A 234 2.84 -0.05 21.65
C PRO A 234 2.12 1.28 21.37
N ASN A 235 2.84 2.38 21.29
CA ASN A 235 2.28 3.69 21.02
C ASN A 235 1.94 3.94 19.53
N LEU A 236 2.30 3.02 18.65
CA LEU A 236 1.89 3.02 17.24
C LEU A 236 0.64 2.17 17.00
N LYS A 237 0.22 1.37 17.99
CA LYS A 237 -1.07 0.67 17.97
C LYS A 237 -2.17 1.73 18.10
N GLY A 238 -3.22 1.58 17.32
CA GLY A 238 -4.39 2.45 17.41
C GLY A 238 -4.99 2.44 18.82
N CYS A 239 -5.61 3.54 19.20
CA CYS A 239 -6.46 3.61 20.40
C CYS A 239 -7.69 2.72 20.23
#